data_ad8daa946b13098210bb6f9fb868fd7f
#
_entry.id   ad8daa946b13098210bb6f9fb868fd7f
#
_cell.length_a   1.000
_cell.length_b   1.000
_cell.length_c   1.000
_cell.angle_alpha   90.00
_cell.angle_beta   90.00
_cell.angle_gamma   90.00
#
_symmetry.space_group_name_H-M   'P 1'
#
loop_
_entity.id
_entity.type
_entity.pdbx_description
1 polymer ?
#
loop_
_entity_poly.entity_id
_entity_poly.type
_entity_poly.pdbx_seq_one_letter_code
_entity_poly.pdbx_strand_id
1 'polypeptide(L)' 'MENHLKIGDIVYFLESNVNVIPVEVIRIAGGFCIIRFPDGKSGTKVRKSKIFQNEEDALLSCNSSKYYRVY' A
#
# COMPACT_ATOMS: atom_id res chain seq x y z
N MET A 1 15.07 -5.16 5.61
CA MET A 1 15.28 -5.02 4.58
C MET A 1 14.81 -3.86 3.98
N GLU A 2 15.25 -3.39 3.00
CA GLU A 2 14.83 -2.30 2.54
C GLU A 2 13.93 -2.44 1.51
N ASN A 3 13.12 -1.51 1.26
CA ASN A 3 12.19 -1.49 0.23
C ASN A 3 12.79 -0.83 -0.92
N HIS A 4 12.95 -1.50 -1.98
CA HIS A 4 13.48 -0.91 -3.20
C HIS A 4 12.33 -0.38 -4.03
N LEU A 5 11.70 0.65 -3.51
CA LEU A 5 10.55 1.23 -4.15
C LEU A 5 10.98 2.10 -5.32
N LYS A 6 10.35 1.93 -6.46
CA LYS A 6 10.68 2.71 -7.65
C LYS A 6 9.44 3.29 -8.27
N ILE A 7 9.60 4.41 -8.94
CA ILE A 7 8.50 5.00 -9.69
C ILE A 7 8.07 4.02 -10.76
N GLY A 8 6.79 3.80 -10.86
CA GLY A 8 6.22 2.85 -11.80
C GLY A 8 5.91 1.49 -11.19
N ASP A 9 6.39 1.24 -9.98
CA ASP A 9 6.13 -0.04 -9.34
C ASP A 9 4.67 -0.15 -8.95
N ILE A 10 4.16 -1.38 -9.02
CA ILE A 10 2.84 -1.66 -8.49
C ILE A 10 3.04 -2.22 -7.10
N VAL A 11 2.47 -1.55 -6.14
CA VAL A 11 2.58 -1.96 -4.74
C VAL A 11 1.18 -2.01 -4.15
N TYR A 12 1.09 -2.37 -2.89
CA TYR A 12 -0.20 -2.54 -2.23
C TYR A 12 -0.35 -1.54 -1.10
N PHE A 13 -1.40 -0.76 -1.17
CA PHE A 13 -1.67 0.27 -0.18
C PHE A 13 -2.70 -0.25 0.80
N LEU A 14 -2.42 -0.10 2.08
CA LEU A 14 -3.32 -0.57 3.13
C LEU A 14 -4.18 0.62 3.56
N GLU A 15 -5.40 0.65 3.08
CA GLU A 15 -6.31 1.75 3.34
C GLU A 15 -7.12 1.48 4.59
N SER A 16 -7.08 2.38 5.54
CA SER A 16 -7.84 2.25 6.79
C SER A 16 -7.57 0.97 7.54
N ASN A 17 -6.44 0.36 7.26
CA ASN A 17 -6.03 -0.89 7.90
C ASN A 17 -6.99 -2.05 7.63
N VAL A 18 -7.83 -1.94 6.63
CA VAL A 18 -8.76 -3.02 6.31
C VAL A 18 -8.80 -3.36 4.84
N ASN A 19 -8.41 -2.45 3.96
CA ASN A 19 -8.46 -2.70 2.53
C ASN A 19 -7.09 -2.68 1.92
N VAL A 20 -6.78 -3.69 1.13
CA VAL A 20 -5.50 -3.76 0.43
C VAL A 20 -5.77 -3.46 -1.03
N ILE A 21 -5.17 -2.39 -1.54
CA ILE A 21 -5.44 -1.92 -2.88
C ILE A 21 -4.16 -1.86 -3.68
N PRO A 22 -4.11 -2.48 -4.86
CA PRO A 22 -2.92 -2.35 -5.71
C PRO A 22 -2.86 -0.94 -6.28
N VAL A 23 -1.72 -0.29 -6.17
CA VAL A 23 -1.56 1.08 -6.63
C VAL A 23 -0.22 1.24 -7.33
N GLU A 24 -0.11 2.25 -8.14
CA GLU A 24 1.13 2.53 -8.84
C GLU A 24 1.87 3.67 -8.17
N VAL A 25 3.17 3.53 -7.98
CA VAL A 25 3.98 4.57 -7.37
C VAL A 25 4.34 5.57 -8.46
N ILE A 26 3.94 6.82 -8.30
CA ILE A 26 4.26 7.82 -9.30
C ILE A 26 5.28 8.84 -8.81
N ARG A 27 5.54 8.87 -7.52
CA ARG A 27 6.56 9.77 -6.99
C ARG A 27 7.00 9.31 -5.62
N ILE A 28 8.25 9.53 -5.29
CA ILE A 28 8.80 9.17 -4.00
C ILE A 28 9.46 10.39 -3.41
N ALA A 29 9.13 10.70 -2.16
CA ALA A 29 9.67 11.88 -1.51
C ALA A 29 9.87 11.61 -0.03
N GLY A 30 11.10 11.32 0.36
CA GLY A 30 11.38 11.08 1.77
C GLY A 30 10.61 9.91 2.31
N GLY A 31 9.90 10.12 3.39
CA GLY A 31 9.11 9.07 4.02
C GLY A 31 7.73 8.88 3.42
N PHE A 32 7.42 9.60 2.32
CA PHE A 32 6.11 9.53 1.69
C PHE A 32 6.26 9.16 0.24
N CYS A 33 5.19 8.70 -0.35
CA CYS A 33 5.15 8.55 -1.80
C CYS A 33 3.78 8.93 -2.31
N ILE A 34 3.72 9.28 -3.58
CA ILE A 34 2.45 9.59 -4.21
C ILE A 34 2.10 8.40 -5.06
N ILE A 35 0.89 7.92 -4.91
CA ILE A 35 0.43 6.73 -5.59
C ILE A 35 -0.79 7.08 -6.43
N ARG A 36 -1.06 6.23 -7.39
CA ARG A 36 -2.24 6.38 -8.23
C ARG A 36 -3.08 5.11 -8.12
N PHE A 37 -4.35 5.30 -7.91
CA PHE A 37 -5.27 4.17 -7.76
C PHE A 37 -5.57 3.54 -9.11
N PRO A 38 -6.13 2.32 -9.09
CA PRO A 38 -6.36 1.59 -10.34
C PRO A 38 -7.29 2.30 -11.32
N ASP A 39 -8.14 3.19 -10.85
CA ASP A 39 -9.03 3.90 -11.73
C ASP A 39 -8.27 4.88 -12.61
N GLY A 40 -7.02 5.13 -12.29
CA GLY A 40 -6.19 6.02 -13.09
C GLY A 40 -6.51 7.49 -12.92
N LYS A 41 -7.48 7.82 -12.11
CA LYS A 41 -7.88 9.20 -11.95
C LYS A 41 -7.48 9.79 -10.62
N SER A 42 -7.41 8.96 -9.61
CA SER A 42 -7.13 9.43 -8.27
C SER A 42 -5.70 9.17 -7.89
N GLY A 43 -5.13 10.07 -7.16
CA GLY A 43 -3.80 9.88 -6.61
C GLY A 43 -3.75 10.52 -5.25
N THR A 44 -2.86 10.07 -4.41
CA THR A 44 -2.76 10.62 -3.09
C THR A 44 -1.37 10.40 -2.54
N LYS A 45 -1.01 11.20 -1.54
CA LYS A 45 0.27 11.09 -0.88
C LYS A 45 0.07 10.22 0.35
N VAL A 46 0.87 9.19 0.49
CA VAL A 46 0.74 8.27 1.60
C VAL A 46 2.11 8.02 2.22
N ARG A 47 2.12 7.55 3.44
CA ARG A 47 3.37 7.20 4.09
C ARG A 47 3.87 5.88 3.55
N LYS A 48 5.18 5.77 3.43
CA LYS A 48 5.75 4.52 2.96
C LYS A 48 5.38 3.36 3.85
N SER A 49 5.13 3.60 5.12
CA SER A 49 4.76 2.52 6.03
C SER A 49 3.42 1.89 5.70
N LYS A 50 2.63 2.53 4.85
CA LYS A 50 1.34 1.98 4.44
C LYS A 50 1.42 1.27 3.10
N ILE A 51 2.61 1.18 2.53
CA ILE A 51 2.82 0.57 1.23
C ILE A 51 3.59 -0.72 1.42
N PHE A 52 3.15 -1.77 0.77
CA PHE A 52 3.79 -3.08 0.86
C PHE A 52 4.10 -3.58 -0.54
N GLN A 53 5.22 -4.24 -0.69
CA GLN A 53 5.60 -4.73 -2.01
C GLN A 53 4.89 -6.00 -2.38
N ASN A 54 4.39 -6.73 -1.40
CA ASN A 54 3.64 -7.95 -1.64
C ASN A 54 2.27 -7.82 -1.06
N GLU A 55 1.30 -8.42 -1.69
CA GLU A 55 -0.04 -8.44 -1.16
C GLU A 55 -0.09 -9.17 0.17
N GLU A 56 0.70 -10.21 0.28
CA GLU A 56 0.72 -11.01 1.49
C GLU A 56 1.14 -10.19 2.70
N ASP A 57 2.17 -9.36 2.52
CA ASP A 57 2.63 -8.52 3.62
C ASP A 57 1.56 -7.52 4.02
N ALA A 58 0.84 -6.98 3.05
CA ALA A 58 -0.21 -6.03 3.33
C ALA A 58 -1.34 -6.71 4.10
N LEU A 59 -1.66 -7.92 3.71
CA LEU A 59 -2.73 -8.65 4.39
C LEU A 59 -2.36 -8.98 5.82
N LEU A 60 -1.10 -9.27 6.08
CA LEU A 60 -0.66 -9.55 7.43
C LEU A 60 -0.78 -8.33 8.33
N SER A 61 -0.71 -7.15 7.76
CA SER A 61 -0.84 -5.92 8.53
C SER A 61 -2.26 -5.44 8.60
N CYS A 62 -3.16 -6.08 7.89
CA CYS A 62 -4.54 -5.66 7.83
C CYS A 62 -5.27 -6.07 9.10
N ASN A 63 -5.92 -5.12 9.73
CA ASN A 63 -6.62 -5.41 10.97
C ASN A 63 -7.77 -6.36 10.79
N SER A 64 -8.44 -6.29 9.70
CA SER A 64 -9.61 -7.11 9.53
C SER A 64 -9.26 -8.58 9.45
N SER A 65 -8.07 -8.90 8.98
CA SER A 65 -7.71 -10.30 8.90
C SER A 65 -7.51 -10.88 10.28
N LYS A 66 -7.20 -10.08 11.25
CA LYS A 66 -7.05 -10.57 12.59
C LYS A 66 -8.39 -10.92 13.20
N TYR A 67 -9.40 -10.19 12.83
CA TYR A 67 -10.69 -10.43 13.39
C TYR A 67 -11.36 -11.64 12.81
N TYR A 68 -11.07 -11.94 11.59
CA TYR A 68 -11.70 -13.06 10.99
C TYR A 68 -11.39 -14.33 11.67
N ARG A 69 -10.25 -14.42 12.25
CA ARG A 69 -9.89 -15.64 12.86
C ARG A 69 -10.57 -15.86 14.16
N VAL A 70 -11.23 -14.87 14.63
CA VAL A 70 -11.84 -14.95 15.92
C VAL A 70 -13.09 -15.75 15.91
N TYR A 71 -13.72 -15.87 14.78
CA TYR A 71 -14.92 -16.64 14.80
C TYR A 71 -14.88 -17.82 13.86
#